data_9db4ef78905414561cbf44ea9ac2cae5
#
_entry.id   9db4ef78905414561cbf44ea9ac2cae5
#
_cell.length_a   1.000
_cell.length_b   1.000
_cell.length_c   1.000
_cell.angle_alpha   90.00
_cell.angle_beta   90.00
_cell.angle_gamma   90.00
#
_symmetry.space_group_name_H-M   'P 1'
#
loop_
_entity.id
_entity.type
_entity.pdbx_description
1 polymer ?
#
loop_
_entity_poly.entity_id
_entity_poly.type
_entity_poly.pdbx_seq_one_letter_code
_entity_poly.pdbx_strand_id
1 'polypeptide(L)'
;MFGRRHFLDCAQLHSLLPSGTKSILDIGSGAGFPGLVLAVMGVKNITLVEADSKKCMFLSEVVRRTGKHAKIVNCRIEEFNAGYFDVITARALAPMDKLLSYINPHFGPRTKGIFLKGEQVDRELTKVKKQWKLKYKTIPSITSDGGSIIIVEKFSSGSERY
;
A
#
# COMPACT_ATOMS: atom_id res chain seq x y z
N MET A 1 -20.01 2.41 1.08
CA MET A 1 -20.05 1.96 -0.33
C MET A 1 -18.78 2.41 -1.05
N PHE A 2 -18.14 1.49 -1.72
CA PHE A 2 -16.91 1.73 -2.44
C PHE A 2 -17.25 2.34 -3.79
N GLY A 3 -17.31 3.64 -3.81
CA GLY A 3 -17.76 4.31 -4.98
C GLY A 3 -16.65 4.61 -5.98
N ARG A 4 -17.06 5.30 -7.02
CA ARG A 4 -16.23 5.82 -8.09
C ARG A 4 -14.96 6.53 -7.61
N ARG A 5 -15.04 7.23 -6.46
CA ARG A 5 -13.91 7.94 -5.85
C ARG A 5 -12.74 7.00 -5.54
N HIS A 6 -13.00 5.88 -4.86
CA HIS A 6 -11.96 4.93 -4.49
C HIS A 6 -11.33 4.28 -5.71
N PHE A 7 -12.12 3.98 -6.72
CA PHE A 7 -11.63 3.42 -7.97
C PHE A 7 -10.71 4.41 -8.70
N LEU A 8 -11.09 5.68 -8.76
CA LEU A 8 -10.28 6.72 -9.41
C LEU A 8 -8.98 6.98 -8.66
N ASP A 9 -8.99 6.93 -7.33
CA ASP A 9 -7.76 7.02 -6.53
C ASP A 9 -6.80 5.86 -6.85
N CYS A 10 -7.33 4.66 -7.01
CA CYS A 10 -6.51 3.50 -7.39
C CYS A 10 -5.99 3.64 -8.84
N ALA A 11 -6.78 4.20 -9.74
CA ALA A 11 -6.35 4.47 -11.10
C ALA A 11 -5.22 5.50 -11.12
N GLN A 12 -5.31 6.55 -10.29
CA GLN A 12 -4.24 7.52 -10.13
C GLN A 12 -2.97 6.83 -9.62
N LEU A 13 -3.10 5.96 -8.62
CA LEU A 13 -1.98 5.20 -8.08
C LEU A 13 -1.32 4.34 -9.16
N HIS A 14 -2.11 3.72 -10.03
CA HIS A 14 -1.59 2.93 -11.14
C HIS A 14 -0.64 3.75 -12.02
N SER A 15 -0.98 5.00 -12.30
CA SER A 15 -0.13 5.88 -13.13
C SER A 15 1.18 6.26 -12.44
N LEU A 16 1.27 6.10 -11.12
CA LEU A 16 2.44 6.42 -10.32
C LEU A 16 3.39 5.24 -10.12
N LEU A 17 3.01 4.04 -10.57
CA LEU A 17 3.86 2.87 -10.43
C LEU A 17 5.17 3.09 -11.20
N PRO A 18 6.33 2.85 -10.59
CA PRO A 18 7.61 2.99 -11.28
C PRO A 18 7.69 2.08 -12.49
N SER A 19 8.37 2.56 -13.54
CA SER A 19 8.67 1.76 -14.70
C SER A 19 9.47 0.52 -14.28
N GLY A 20 9.10 -0.65 -14.82
CA GLY A 20 9.79 -1.90 -14.49
C GLY A 20 9.40 -2.53 -13.17
N THR A 21 8.32 -2.09 -12.53
CA THR A 21 7.78 -2.74 -11.33
C THR A 21 7.45 -4.21 -11.62
N LYS A 22 8.07 -5.12 -10.87
CA LYS A 22 7.91 -6.58 -11.05
C LYS A 22 7.12 -7.24 -9.94
N SER A 23 7.03 -6.63 -8.75
CA SER A 23 6.32 -7.21 -7.61
C SER A 23 5.67 -6.12 -6.78
N ILE A 24 4.44 -6.37 -6.34
CA ILE A 24 3.68 -5.44 -5.50
C ILE A 24 3.14 -6.20 -4.30
N LEU A 25 3.34 -5.63 -3.12
CA LEU A 25 2.73 -6.08 -1.87
C LEU A 25 1.69 -5.07 -1.45
N ASP A 26 0.43 -5.50 -1.31
CA ASP A 26 -0.65 -4.67 -0.80
C ASP A 26 -1.01 -5.12 0.61
N ILE A 27 -0.97 -4.20 1.55
CA ILE A 27 -1.14 -4.50 2.98
C ILE A 27 -2.52 -4.08 3.45
N GLY A 28 -3.20 -4.99 4.15
CA GLY A 28 -4.53 -4.74 4.67
C GLY A 28 -5.53 -4.55 3.54
N SER A 29 -5.52 -5.44 2.58
CA SER A 29 -6.24 -5.28 1.31
C SER A 29 -7.75 -5.09 1.46
N GLY A 30 -8.33 -5.58 2.54
CA GLY A 30 -9.71 -5.28 2.93
C GLY A 30 -10.72 -5.52 1.82
N ALA A 31 -11.36 -4.45 1.36
CA ALA A 31 -12.31 -4.47 0.27
C ALA A 31 -11.65 -4.47 -1.11
N GLY A 32 -10.31 -4.55 -1.18
CA GLY A 32 -9.59 -4.66 -2.43
C GLY A 32 -8.90 -3.39 -2.93
N PHE A 33 -8.89 -2.33 -2.13
CA PHE A 33 -8.28 -1.06 -2.52
C PHE A 33 -6.95 -0.84 -1.78
N PRO A 34 -5.87 -0.49 -2.50
CA PRO A 34 -5.78 -0.40 -3.97
C PRO A 34 -5.42 -1.71 -4.68
N GLY A 35 -4.94 -2.73 -3.96
CA GLY A 35 -4.30 -3.90 -4.55
C GLY A 35 -5.17 -4.67 -5.53
N LEU A 36 -6.39 -5.01 -5.16
CA LEU A 36 -7.30 -5.76 -6.04
C LEU A 36 -7.65 -4.96 -7.29
N VAL A 37 -7.86 -3.66 -7.16
CA VAL A 37 -8.16 -2.81 -8.31
C VAL A 37 -6.98 -2.81 -9.29
N LEU A 38 -5.76 -2.73 -8.79
CA LEU A 38 -4.56 -2.84 -9.64
C LEU A 38 -4.52 -4.18 -10.38
N ALA A 39 -4.85 -5.27 -9.71
CA ALA A 39 -4.91 -6.59 -10.33
C ALA A 39 -5.97 -6.64 -11.43
N VAL A 40 -7.15 -6.07 -11.17
CA VAL A 40 -8.23 -5.98 -12.17
C VAL A 40 -7.81 -5.14 -13.37
N MET A 41 -7.00 -4.10 -13.15
CA MET A 41 -6.44 -3.28 -14.22
C MET A 41 -5.33 -3.99 -15.02
N GLY A 42 -4.97 -5.21 -14.64
CA GLY A 42 -4.00 -6.01 -15.38
C GLY A 42 -2.58 -5.98 -14.82
N VAL A 43 -2.35 -5.35 -13.69
CA VAL A 43 -1.03 -5.37 -13.03
C VAL A 43 -0.78 -6.79 -12.51
N LYS A 44 0.40 -7.32 -12.81
CA LYS A 44 0.78 -8.69 -12.46
C LYS A 44 1.65 -8.73 -11.21
N ASN A 45 1.77 -9.93 -10.62
CA ASN A 45 2.62 -10.21 -9.47
C ASN A 45 2.26 -9.37 -8.25
N ILE A 46 0.97 -9.31 -7.95
CA ILE A 46 0.44 -8.63 -6.77
C ILE A 46 0.16 -9.66 -5.69
N THR A 47 0.67 -9.42 -4.50
CA THR A 47 0.35 -10.17 -3.29
C THR A 47 -0.50 -9.30 -2.38
N LEU A 48 -1.67 -9.79 -2.02
CA LEU A 48 -2.61 -9.12 -1.13
C LEU A 48 -2.55 -9.81 0.24
N VAL A 49 -2.10 -9.09 1.25
CA VAL A 49 -2.06 -9.60 2.64
C VAL A 49 -3.23 -9.03 3.41
N GLU A 50 -4.06 -9.90 3.95
CA GLU A 50 -5.27 -9.55 4.70
C GLU A 50 -5.48 -10.53 5.86
N ALA A 51 -5.67 -10.00 7.06
CA ALA A 51 -5.85 -10.82 8.25
C ALA A 51 -7.26 -11.39 8.39
N ASP A 52 -8.27 -10.71 7.86
CA ASP A 52 -9.66 -11.11 7.97
C ASP A 52 -10.02 -12.18 6.95
N SER A 53 -10.40 -13.37 7.43
CA SER A 53 -10.71 -14.51 6.56
C SER A 53 -11.89 -14.25 5.62
N LYS A 54 -12.91 -13.54 6.07
CA LYS A 54 -14.07 -13.22 5.23
C LYS A 54 -13.70 -12.27 4.11
N LYS A 55 -12.85 -11.30 4.38
CA LYS A 55 -12.33 -10.39 3.35
C LYS A 55 -11.45 -11.12 2.35
N CYS A 56 -10.64 -12.07 2.82
CA CYS A 56 -9.85 -12.92 1.91
C CYS A 56 -10.74 -13.76 1.00
N MET A 57 -11.83 -14.28 1.50
CA MET A 57 -12.80 -15.02 0.66
C MET A 57 -13.39 -14.12 -0.42
N PHE A 58 -13.75 -12.90 -0.08
CA PHE A 58 -14.23 -11.91 -1.06
C PHE A 58 -13.16 -11.62 -2.13
N LEU A 59 -11.94 -11.34 -1.70
CA LEU A 59 -10.84 -11.05 -2.62
C LEU A 59 -10.60 -12.22 -3.58
N SER A 60 -10.59 -13.44 -3.05
CA SER A 60 -10.40 -14.66 -3.86
C SER A 60 -11.51 -14.83 -4.88
N GLU A 61 -12.74 -14.57 -4.51
CA GLU A 61 -13.89 -14.68 -5.40
C GLU A 61 -13.82 -13.67 -6.54
N VAL A 62 -13.41 -12.42 -6.26
CA VAL A 62 -13.26 -11.41 -7.30
C VAL A 62 -12.13 -11.80 -8.28
N VAL A 63 -11.00 -12.27 -7.75
CA VAL A 63 -9.89 -12.72 -8.58
C VAL A 63 -10.35 -13.87 -9.50
N ARG A 64 -11.06 -14.84 -8.95
CA ARG A 64 -11.58 -15.96 -9.72
C ARG A 64 -12.52 -15.52 -10.83
N ARG A 65 -13.46 -14.64 -10.52
CA ARG A 65 -14.48 -14.18 -11.48
C ARG A 65 -13.92 -13.31 -12.59
N THR A 66 -12.90 -12.50 -12.28
CA THR A 66 -12.30 -11.60 -13.28
C THR A 66 -11.27 -12.30 -14.16
N GLY A 67 -10.84 -13.50 -13.80
CA GLY A 67 -9.76 -14.20 -14.52
C GLY A 67 -8.41 -13.50 -14.38
N LYS A 68 -8.29 -12.54 -13.48
CA LYS A 68 -7.02 -11.86 -13.21
C LYS A 68 -6.20 -12.62 -12.18
N HIS A 69 -4.96 -12.23 -12.02
CA HIS A 69 -4.05 -12.93 -11.13
C HIS A 69 -3.63 -12.05 -9.95
N ALA A 70 -3.83 -12.55 -8.74
CA ALA A 70 -3.28 -11.98 -7.52
C ALA A 70 -3.14 -13.10 -6.49
N LYS A 71 -2.06 -13.06 -5.73
CA LYS A 71 -1.86 -13.99 -4.64
C LYS A 71 -2.49 -13.38 -3.38
N ILE A 72 -3.38 -14.12 -2.74
CA ILE A 72 -4.04 -13.68 -1.51
C ILE A 72 -3.47 -14.49 -0.35
N VAL A 73 -2.96 -13.79 0.67
CA VAL A 73 -2.37 -14.39 1.85
C VAL A 73 -3.19 -13.97 3.07
N ASN A 74 -3.84 -14.93 3.71
CA ASN A 74 -4.66 -14.70 4.89
C ASN A 74 -3.77 -14.79 6.13
N CYS A 75 -3.14 -13.69 6.49
CA CYS A 75 -2.36 -13.59 7.72
C CYS A 75 -2.23 -12.13 8.14
N ARG A 76 -1.76 -11.92 9.36
CA ARG A 76 -1.35 -10.58 9.81
C ARG A 76 -0.05 -10.20 9.11
N ILE A 77 0.10 -8.92 8.81
CA ILE A 77 1.34 -8.46 8.13
C ILE A 77 2.58 -8.75 8.96
N GLU A 78 2.48 -8.71 10.29
CA GLU A 78 3.61 -9.01 11.18
C GLU A 78 4.10 -10.46 11.05
N GLU A 79 3.24 -11.36 10.59
CA GLU A 79 3.56 -12.79 10.39
C GLU A 79 3.96 -13.10 8.95
N PHE A 80 3.80 -12.15 8.05
CA PHE A 80 4.15 -12.34 6.64
C PHE A 80 5.65 -12.11 6.44
N ASN A 81 6.30 -13.06 5.77
CA ASN A 81 7.73 -12.99 5.51
C ASN A 81 8.04 -13.57 4.13
N ALA A 82 8.13 -12.72 3.13
CA ALA A 82 8.40 -13.12 1.75
C ALA A 82 9.51 -12.26 1.10
N GLY A 83 10.31 -11.56 1.90
CA GLY A 83 11.40 -10.73 1.39
C GLY A 83 10.93 -9.37 0.86
N TYR A 84 11.74 -8.77 0.02
CA TYR A 84 11.51 -7.43 -0.50
C TYR A 84 10.58 -7.44 -1.71
N PHE A 85 9.81 -6.36 -1.85
CA PHE A 85 8.96 -6.10 -3.00
C PHE A 85 9.39 -4.81 -3.68
N ASP A 86 9.10 -4.68 -4.96
CA ASP A 86 9.43 -3.44 -5.70
C ASP A 86 8.55 -2.27 -5.26
N VAL A 87 7.26 -2.56 -5.02
CA VAL A 87 6.30 -1.55 -4.57
C VAL A 87 5.46 -2.13 -3.44
N ILE A 88 5.22 -1.32 -2.43
CA ILE A 88 4.30 -1.65 -1.34
C ILE A 88 3.18 -0.63 -1.36
N THR A 89 1.94 -1.10 -1.42
CA THR A 89 0.76 -0.25 -1.42
C THR A 89 -0.10 -0.49 -0.19
N ALA A 90 -0.84 0.52 0.20
CA ALA A 90 -1.87 0.40 1.22
C ALA A 90 -2.84 1.57 1.11
N ARG A 91 -4.11 1.31 1.45
CA ARG A 91 -5.01 2.37 1.87
C ARG A 91 -4.79 2.50 3.37
N ALA A 92 -3.96 3.45 3.75
CA ALA A 92 -3.38 3.49 5.07
C ALA A 92 -4.39 4.03 6.10
N LEU A 93 -5.10 3.12 6.74
CA LEU A 93 -5.94 3.42 7.89
C LEU A 93 -5.11 3.49 9.17
N ALA A 94 -4.00 2.75 9.21
CA ALA A 94 -3.06 2.81 10.33
C ALA A 94 -2.24 4.10 10.28
N PRO A 95 -1.84 4.65 11.45
CA PRO A 95 -0.90 5.76 11.48
C PRO A 95 0.41 5.45 10.76
N MET A 96 1.04 6.46 10.19
CA MET A 96 2.25 6.28 9.38
C MET A 96 3.39 5.58 10.14
N ASP A 97 3.56 5.84 11.42
CA ASP A 97 4.60 5.20 12.23
C ASP A 97 4.41 3.68 12.29
N LYS A 98 3.18 3.21 12.49
CA LYS A 98 2.85 1.78 12.47
C LYS A 98 3.02 1.20 11.07
N LEU A 99 2.57 1.93 10.06
CA LEU A 99 2.69 1.48 8.68
C LEU A 99 4.16 1.26 8.31
N LEU A 100 5.04 2.20 8.65
CA LEU A 100 6.48 2.05 8.39
C LEU A 100 7.06 0.84 9.11
N SER A 101 6.63 0.58 10.34
CA SER A 101 7.06 -0.61 11.07
C SER A 101 6.64 -1.90 10.36
N TYR A 102 5.41 -1.93 9.85
CA TYR A 102 4.88 -3.12 9.15
C TYR A 102 5.60 -3.38 7.83
N ILE A 103 5.95 -2.34 7.09
CA ILE A 103 6.56 -2.50 5.76
C ILE A 103 8.08 -2.65 5.82
N ASN A 104 8.71 -2.28 6.92
CA ASN A 104 10.17 -2.29 7.05
C ASN A 104 10.83 -3.61 6.62
N PRO A 105 10.32 -4.79 7.03
CA PRO A 105 10.92 -6.07 6.62
C PRO A 105 10.85 -6.33 5.10
N HIS A 106 9.97 -5.65 4.40
CA HIS A 106 9.71 -5.86 2.97
C HIS A 106 10.24 -4.72 2.10
N PHE A 107 10.84 -3.72 2.74
CA PHE A 107 11.28 -2.49 2.07
C PHE A 107 12.78 -2.55 1.82
N GLY A 108 13.15 -2.96 0.61
CA GLY A 108 14.55 -3.05 0.20
C GLY A 108 15.06 -1.74 -0.41
N PRO A 109 16.33 -1.73 -0.87
CA PRO A 109 16.96 -0.51 -1.41
C PRO A 109 16.25 0.11 -2.61
N ARG A 110 15.50 -0.71 -3.37
CA ARG A 110 14.77 -0.25 -4.57
C ARG A 110 13.27 -0.13 -4.36
N THR A 111 12.79 -0.48 -3.18
CA THR A 111 11.35 -0.47 -2.88
C THR A 111 10.81 0.96 -2.83
N LYS A 112 9.61 1.14 -3.33
CA LYS A 112 8.82 2.37 -3.16
C LYS A 112 7.53 2.03 -2.45
N GLY A 113 7.17 2.84 -1.47
CA GLY A 113 5.86 2.76 -0.84
C GLY A 113 4.93 3.77 -1.49
N ILE A 114 3.69 3.36 -1.81
CA ILE A 114 2.69 4.25 -2.37
C ILE A 114 1.41 4.06 -1.58
N PHE A 115 1.04 5.06 -0.80
CA PHE A 115 -0.03 4.95 0.19
C PHE A 115 -1.11 5.98 -0.05
N LEU A 116 -2.37 5.51 -0.01
CA LEU A 116 -3.54 6.39 -0.05
C LEU A 116 -3.84 6.84 1.38
N LYS A 117 -3.81 8.14 1.63
CA LYS A 117 -4.04 8.74 2.95
C LYS A 117 -5.17 9.76 2.90
N GLY A 118 -5.86 9.92 4.03
CA GLY A 118 -6.89 10.94 4.20
C GLY A 118 -6.32 12.29 4.64
N GLU A 119 -7.20 13.15 5.19
CA GLU A 119 -6.88 14.53 5.53
C GLU A 119 -5.85 14.70 6.64
N GLN A 120 -5.68 13.70 7.51
CA GLN A 120 -4.81 13.78 8.67
C GLN A 120 -3.33 13.52 8.36
N VAL A 121 -2.99 13.37 7.08
CA VAL A 121 -1.64 12.95 6.69
C VAL A 121 -0.55 13.92 7.16
N ASP A 122 -0.80 15.21 7.11
CA ASP A 122 0.21 16.20 7.52
C ASP A 122 0.58 16.07 8.99
N ARG A 123 -0.41 15.84 9.86
CA ARG A 123 -0.18 15.59 11.28
C ARG A 123 0.60 14.31 11.51
N GLU A 124 0.24 13.25 10.79
CA GLU A 124 0.93 11.96 10.87
C GLU A 124 2.38 12.08 10.43
N LEU A 125 2.65 12.80 9.34
CA LEU A 125 4.00 13.01 8.84
C LEU A 125 4.86 13.82 9.82
N THR A 126 4.29 14.85 10.41
CA THR A 126 4.99 15.65 11.44
C THR A 126 5.41 14.77 12.62
N LYS A 127 4.51 13.93 13.09
CA LYS A 127 4.77 13.00 14.19
C LYS A 127 5.83 11.97 13.82
N VAL A 128 5.74 11.41 12.63
CA VAL A 128 6.65 10.36 12.15
C VAL A 128 8.08 10.85 12.02
N LYS A 129 8.29 12.08 11.58
CA LYS A 129 9.62 12.67 11.41
C LYS A 129 10.41 12.76 12.71
N LYS A 130 9.75 12.66 13.87
CA LYS A 130 10.43 12.62 15.17
C LYS A 130 11.11 11.29 15.44
N GLN A 131 10.62 10.20 14.85
CA GLN A 131 11.10 8.84 15.09
C GLN A 131 11.78 8.21 13.88
N TRP A 132 11.43 8.67 12.68
CA TRP A 132 11.91 8.10 11.43
C TRP A 132 12.55 9.16 10.55
N LYS A 133 13.63 8.80 9.89
CA LYS A 133 14.14 9.58 8.75
C LYS A 133 13.34 9.15 7.54
N LEU A 134 12.69 10.08 6.87
CA LEU A 134 11.75 9.77 5.82
C LEU A 134 12.00 10.66 4.59
N LYS A 135 12.28 10.03 3.46
CA LYS A 135 12.31 10.69 2.16
C LYS A 135 11.03 10.33 1.42
N TYR A 136 10.20 11.32 1.14
CA TYR A 136 8.87 11.10 0.58
C TYR A 136 8.42 12.27 -0.29
N LYS A 137 7.39 12.00 -1.09
CA LYS A 137 6.65 13.00 -1.85
C LYS A 137 5.18 12.87 -1.54
N THR A 138 4.46 13.99 -1.57
CA THR A 138 3.01 14.04 -1.40
C THR A 138 2.37 14.50 -2.69
N ILE A 139 1.39 13.75 -3.18
CA ILE A 139 0.64 14.07 -4.38
C ILE A 139 -0.83 14.20 -4.00
N PRO A 140 -1.50 15.32 -4.32
CA PRO A 140 -2.92 15.45 -4.02
C PRO A 140 -3.74 14.38 -4.75
N SER A 141 -4.74 13.83 -4.05
CA SER A 141 -5.72 12.95 -4.70
C SER A 141 -6.56 13.78 -5.68
N ILE A 142 -6.79 13.23 -6.87
CA ILE A 142 -7.60 13.90 -7.89
C ILE A 142 -9.09 13.88 -7.57
N THR A 143 -9.50 13.07 -6.59
CA THR A 143 -10.92 12.83 -6.31
C THR A 143 -11.35 13.25 -4.92
N SER A 144 -10.42 13.47 -4.01
CA SER A 144 -10.71 13.62 -2.60
C SER A 144 -10.38 15.02 -2.10
N ASP A 145 -11.31 15.61 -1.38
CA ASP A 145 -11.07 16.85 -0.66
C ASP A 145 -10.14 16.57 0.52
N GLY A 146 -8.89 17.00 0.42
CA GLY A 146 -7.90 16.83 1.46
C GLY A 146 -7.15 15.49 1.46
N GLY A 147 -7.51 14.54 0.58
CA GLY A 147 -6.79 13.27 0.46
C GLY A 147 -5.47 13.44 -0.28
N SER A 148 -4.52 12.53 -0.01
CA SER A 148 -3.19 12.56 -0.60
C SER A 148 -2.68 11.16 -0.88
N ILE A 149 -1.81 11.07 -1.88
CA ILE A 149 -0.99 9.89 -2.12
C ILE A 149 0.41 10.21 -1.61
N ILE A 150 0.93 9.36 -0.73
CA ILE A 150 2.28 9.51 -0.19
C ILE A 150 3.17 8.49 -0.87
N ILE A 151 4.23 8.97 -1.50
CA ILE A 151 5.27 8.11 -2.09
C ILE A 151 6.47 8.13 -1.16
N VAL A 152 6.75 6.99 -0.53
CA VAL A 152 7.91 6.83 0.36
C VAL A 152 9.06 6.24 -0.46
N GLU A 153 10.16 6.96 -0.54
CA GLU A 153 11.35 6.53 -1.28
C GLU A 153 12.37 5.83 -0.39
N LYS A 154 12.57 6.35 0.81
CA LYS A 154 13.48 5.78 1.82
C LYS A 154 12.99 6.14 3.20
N PHE A 155 13.25 5.25 4.14
CA PHE A 155 13.08 5.55 5.56
C PHE A 155 14.00 4.69 6.40
N SER A 156 14.34 5.20 7.59
CA SER A 156 15.09 4.45 8.60
C SER A 156 14.64 4.90 9.98
N SER A 157 14.74 4.02 10.97
CA SER A 157 14.42 4.39 12.34
C SER A 157 15.49 5.34 12.89
N GLY A 158 15.10 6.23 13.79
CA GLY A 158 16.02 7.17 14.42
C GLY A 158 17.09 6.51 15.29
N SER A 159 16.91 5.23 15.64
CA SER A 159 17.86 4.45 16.41
C SER A 159 18.97 3.80 15.56
N GLU A 160 18.88 3.84 14.24
CA GLU A 160 19.88 3.27 13.32
C GLU A 160 20.96 4.28 12.94
N ARG A 161 21.36 5.14 13.88
CA ARG A 161 22.37 6.17 13.62
C ARG A 161 23.81 5.74 13.85
N TYR A 162 24.07 4.44 13.79
CA TYR A 162 25.43 3.96 14.01
C TYR A 162 25.81 2.88 13.05
#